data_da5a494a0bbfcdf812a428593bb78e11
#
_entry.id   da5a494a0bbfcdf812a428593bb78e11
#
_cell.length_a   1.000
_cell.length_b   1.000
_cell.length_c   1.000
_cell.angle_alpha   90.00
_cell.angle_beta   90.00
_cell.angle_gamma   90.00
#
_symmetry.space_group_name_H-M   'P 1'
#
loop_
_entity.id
_entity.type
_entity.pdbx_description
1 polymer ?
#
loop_
_entity_poly.entity_id
_entity_poly.type
_entity_poly.pdbx_seq_one_letter_code
_entity_poly.pdbx_strand_id
1 'polypeptide(L)'
;MKTFEVGQVYYGTLCVAHSDFPVLCTKRTDKSVWFEHVTMPHAYGAGRCKLNKFDDGTEAAMFRRWYISSTKTTGGDFDPMTI
;
A
#
# COMPACT_ATOMS: atom_id res chain seq x y z
N MET A 1 -5.21 13.95 9.74
CA MET A 1 -4.84 12.55 9.99
C MET A 1 -4.81 11.79 8.70
N LYS A 2 -3.82 10.95 8.53
CA LYS A 2 -3.67 10.15 7.33
C LYS A 2 -3.87 8.69 7.66
N THR A 3 -5.04 8.19 7.33
CA THR A 3 -5.39 6.78 7.54
C THR A 3 -5.68 6.12 6.20
N PHE A 4 -5.60 4.80 6.15
CA PHE A 4 -5.98 4.07 4.95
C PHE A 4 -7.48 4.17 4.74
N GLU A 5 -7.88 4.46 3.51
CA GLU A 5 -9.28 4.59 3.15
C GLU A 5 -9.63 3.58 2.06
N VAL A 6 -10.76 2.91 2.24
CA VAL A 6 -11.26 1.95 1.25
C VAL A 6 -11.53 2.67 -0.07
N GLY A 7 -11.05 2.09 -1.16
CA GLY A 7 -11.18 2.67 -2.49
C GLY A 7 -10.02 3.56 -2.90
N GLN A 8 -9.09 3.85 -2.00
CA GLN A 8 -7.92 4.66 -2.30
C GLN A 8 -6.75 3.77 -2.70
N VAL A 9 -5.99 4.20 -3.70
CA VAL A 9 -4.76 3.54 -4.12
C VAL A 9 -3.59 4.12 -3.34
N TYR A 10 -2.75 3.24 -2.84
CA TYR A 10 -1.52 3.59 -2.15
C TYR A 10 -0.34 2.95 -2.88
N TYR A 11 0.85 3.46 -2.65
CA TYR A 11 2.03 2.95 -3.32
C TYR A 11 2.97 2.33 -2.31
N GLY A 12 3.20 1.03 -2.49
CA GLY A 12 4.12 0.28 -1.65
C GLY A 12 5.54 0.34 -2.18
N THR A 13 6.51 0.34 -1.28
CA THR A 13 7.93 0.42 -1.61
C THR A 13 8.63 -0.84 -1.13
N LEU A 14 9.40 -1.47 -2.02
CA LEU A 14 10.26 -2.58 -1.64
C LEU A 14 11.50 -2.05 -0.93
N CYS A 15 11.92 -2.77 0.10
CA CYS A 15 13.11 -2.37 0.86
C CYS A 15 14.39 -2.45 0.03
N VAL A 16 14.42 -3.34 -0.96
CA VAL A 16 15.63 -3.59 -1.75
C VAL A 16 15.58 -2.98 -3.15
N ALA A 17 14.46 -2.40 -3.52
CA ALA A 17 14.29 -1.79 -4.84
C ALA A 17 13.53 -0.49 -4.69
N HIS A 18 13.88 0.49 -5.49
CA HIS A 18 13.26 1.82 -5.43
C HIS A 18 12.01 1.93 -6.30
N SER A 19 11.32 0.82 -6.48
CA SER A 19 10.09 0.79 -7.28
C SER A 19 8.87 0.90 -6.38
N ASP A 20 7.95 1.74 -6.76
CA ASP A 20 6.67 1.88 -6.09
C ASP A 20 5.60 1.10 -6.84
N PHE A 21 4.83 0.30 -6.12
CA PHE A 21 3.77 -0.50 -6.72
C PHE A 21 2.42 -0.07 -6.20
N PRO A 22 1.43 0.14 -7.09
CA PRO A 22 0.10 0.56 -6.66
C PRO A 22 -0.68 -0.61 -6.06
N VAL A 23 -1.27 -0.37 -4.91
CA VAL A 23 -2.16 -1.32 -4.25
C VAL A 23 -3.44 -0.59 -3.86
N LEU A 24 -4.56 -1.26 -4.04
CA LEU A 24 -5.87 -0.71 -3.72
C LEU A 24 -6.29 -1.21 -2.34
N CYS A 25 -6.68 -0.27 -1.48
CA CYS A 25 -7.27 -0.61 -0.19
C CYS A 25 -8.71 -1.08 -0.42
N THR A 26 -8.98 -2.35 -0.16
CA THR A 26 -10.30 -2.94 -0.42
C THR A 26 -11.16 -3.05 0.82
N LYS A 27 -10.53 -3.11 2.00
CA LYS A 27 -11.24 -3.23 3.26
C LYS A 27 -10.33 -2.81 4.40
N ARG A 28 -10.91 -2.35 5.48
CA ARG A 28 -10.13 -2.08 6.70
C ARG A 28 -10.99 -2.29 7.93
N THR A 29 -10.31 -2.62 9.03
CA THR A 29 -10.88 -2.63 10.38
C THR A 29 -9.94 -1.85 11.29
N ASP A 30 -10.19 -1.83 12.60
CA ASP A 30 -9.33 -1.13 13.55
C ASP A 30 -7.89 -1.66 13.58
N LYS A 31 -7.70 -2.93 13.24
CA LYS A 31 -6.40 -3.60 13.40
C LYS A 31 -5.84 -4.17 12.13
N SER A 32 -6.60 -4.16 11.06
CA SER A 32 -6.20 -4.81 9.81
C SER A 32 -6.63 -3.98 8.61
N VAL A 33 -5.89 -4.14 7.53
CA VAL A 33 -6.22 -3.52 6.25
C VAL A 33 -5.96 -4.54 5.15
N TRP A 34 -6.80 -4.53 4.13
CA TRP A 34 -6.69 -5.43 2.98
C TRP A 34 -6.31 -4.63 1.76
N PHE A 35 -5.31 -5.13 1.04
CA PHE A 35 -4.87 -4.53 -0.21
C PHE A 35 -4.94 -5.54 -1.35
N GLU A 36 -5.12 -5.01 -2.55
CA GLU A 36 -5.06 -5.79 -3.78
C GLU A 36 -4.06 -5.11 -4.72
N HIS A 37 -3.15 -5.91 -5.31
CA HIS A 37 -2.16 -5.37 -6.23
C HIS A 37 -2.85 -4.94 -7.52
N VAL A 38 -2.70 -3.68 -7.91
CA VAL A 38 -3.46 -3.11 -9.03
C VAL A 38 -2.92 -3.59 -10.38
N THR A 39 -1.61 -3.61 -10.53
CA THR A 39 -1.00 -3.92 -11.84
C THR A 39 -0.79 -5.41 -12.06
N MET A 40 -0.55 -6.18 -11.01
CA MET A 40 -0.26 -7.60 -11.14
C MET A 40 -1.06 -8.44 -10.13
N PRO A 41 -2.39 -8.39 -10.21
CA PRO A 41 -3.22 -9.12 -9.25
C PRO A 41 -3.06 -10.63 -9.35
N HIS A 42 -2.70 -11.14 -10.53
CA HIS A 42 -2.50 -12.58 -10.72
C HIS A 42 -1.25 -13.07 -10.00
N ALA A 43 -0.23 -12.23 -9.89
CA ALA A 43 1.03 -12.63 -9.26
C ALA A 43 1.00 -12.41 -7.75
N TYR A 44 0.41 -11.31 -7.31
CA TYR A 44 0.47 -10.91 -5.90
C TYR A 44 -0.88 -10.95 -5.20
N GLY A 45 -1.96 -10.86 -5.96
CA GLY A 45 -3.30 -11.04 -5.42
C GLY A 45 -3.72 -9.99 -4.43
N ALA A 46 -4.47 -10.44 -3.44
CA ALA A 46 -4.98 -9.61 -2.36
C ALA A 46 -4.63 -10.27 -1.03
N GLY A 47 -4.57 -9.47 0.03
CA GLY A 47 -4.26 -10.02 1.33
C GLY A 47 -4.54 -9.08 2.46
N ARG A 48 -4.65 -9.66 3.64
CA ARG A 48 -4.83 -8.92 4.88
C ARG A 48 -3.47 -8.56 5.47
N CYS A 49 -3.35 -7.33 5.93
CA CYS A 49 -2.13 -6.84 6.55
C CYS A 49 -2.43 -6.33 7.95
N LYS A 50 -1.49 -6.51 8.85
CA LYS A 50 -1.59 -5.93 10.17
C LYS A 50 -1.41 -4.43 10.07
N LEU A 51 -2.30 -3.68 10.71
CA LEU A 51 -2.25 -2.23 10.70
C LEU A 51 -1.33 -1.72 11.80
N ASN A 52 -0.38 -0.89 11.45
CA ASN A 52 0.48 -0.20 12.39
C ASN A 52 0.09 1.26 12.43
N LYS A 53 -0.06 1.80 13.63
CA LYS A 53 -0.48 3.19 13.83
C LYS A 53 0.64 3.96 14.51
N PHE A 54 0.88 5.17 14.04
CA PHE A 54 1.89 6.05 14.60
C PHE A 54 1.25 7.18 15.41
N ASP A 55 2.06 7.84 16.23
CA ASP A 55 1.58 8.90 17.13
C ASP A 55 0.98 10.09 16.40
N ASP A 56 1.41 10.36 15.18
CA ASP A 56 0.93 11.47 14.39
C ASP A 56 -0.37 11.16 13.62
N GLY A 57 -0.93 9.98 13.84
CA GLY A 57 -2.17 9.56 13.20
C GLY A 57 -1.99 8.86 11.86
N THR A 58 -0.76 8.73 11.37
CA THR A 58 -0.52 7.98 10.15
C THR A 58 -0.55 6.49 10.41
N GLU A 59 -0.77 5.73 9.35
CA GLU A 59 -0.82 4.27 9.41
C GLU A 59 0.14 3.67 8.41
N ALA A 60 0.56 2.44 8.66
CA ALA A 60 1.41 1.70 7.75
C ALA A 60 1.10 0.22 7.82
N ALA A 61 1.43 -0.50 6.76
CA ALA A 61 1.25 -1.94 6.70
C ALA A 61 2.30 -2.55 5.78
N MET A 62 2.55 -3.84 5.98
CA MET A 62 3.38 -4.62 5.06
C MET A 62 2.46 -5.53 4.26
N PHE A 63 2.39 -5.28 2.96
CA PHE A 63 1.67 -6.15 2.05
C PHE A 63 2.70 -6.95 1.27
N ARG A 64 2.83 -8.21 1.61
CA ARG A 64 3.89 -9.08 1.12
C ARG A 64 5.25 -8.49 1.47
N ARG A 65 6.00 -8.01 0.49
CA ARG A 65 7.32 -7.41 0.72
C ARG A 65 7.31 -5.89 0.61
N TRP A 66 6.15 -5.31 0.35
CA TRP A 66 6.04 -3.86 0.19
C TRP A 66 5.63 -3.20 1.49
N TYR A 67 6.34 -2.15 1.84
CA TYR A 67 5.95 -1.26 2.93
C TYR A 67 4.99 -0.21 2.36
N ILE A 68 3.82 -0.12 2.95
CA ILE A 68 2.79 0.79 2.47
C ILE A 68 2.48 1.79 3.56
N SER A 69 2.66 3.08 3.25
CA SER A 69 2.31 4.17 4.17
C SER A 69 1.00 4.81 3.73
N SER A 70 0.16 5.16 4.70
CA SER A 70 -1.10 5.84 4.42
C SER A 70 -0.90 7.23 3.83
N THR A 71 0.30 7.78 3.90
CA THR A 71 0.61 9.09 3.34
C THR A 71 1.05 9.03 1.88
N LYS A 72 1.37 7.85 1.37
CA LYS A 72 1.92 7.73 0.01
C LYS A 72 0.83 7.32 -0.97
N THR A 73 0.15 8.30 -1.51
CA THR A 73 -0.96 8.10 -2.44
C THR A 73 -0.58 8.35 -3.89
N THR A 74 0.69 8.69 -4.17
CA THR A 74 1.19 8.87 -5.53
C THR A 74 2.50 8.11 -5.69
N GLY A 75 2.70 7.53 -6.85
CA GLY A 75 3.92 6.81 -7.15
C GLY A 75 5.03 7.78 -7.49
N GLY A 76 5.97 7.98 -6.55
CA GLY A 76 7.02 8.99 -6.71
C GLY A 76 7.90 8.76 -7.93
N ASP A 77 8.50 7.59 -8.00
CA ASP A 77 9.52 7.33 -9.01
C ASP A 77 9.14 6.27 -10.03
N PHE A 78 8.09 5.53 -9.75
CA PHE A 78 7.67 4.48 -10.67
C PHE A 78 6.73 5.04 -11.72
N ASP A 79 7.12 4.95 -12.97
CA ASP A 79 6.29 5.32 -14.10
C ASP A 79 6.33 4.18 -15.11
N PRO A 80 5.29 3.35 -15.19
CA PRO A 80 5.28 2.22 -16.11
C PRO A 80 5.27 2.66 -17.58
N MET A 81 4.92 3.91 -17.85
CA MET A 81 4.89 4.41 -19.22
C MET A 81 6.26 4.77 -19.75
N THR A 82 7.25 4.93 -18.89
CA THR A 82 8.60 5.27 -19.29
C THR A 82 9.53 4.07 -19.38
N ILE A 83 9.03 2.94 -19.05
CA ILE A 83 9.83 1.71 -19.06
C ILE A 83 9.84 1.09 -20.45
#